data_1bb0fc36a2cadb61d02ccdea01a1a487
#
_entry.id   1bb0fc36a2cadb61d02ccdea01a1a487
#
_cell.length_a   1.000
_cell.length_b   1.000
_cell.length_c   1.000
_cell.angle_alpha   90.00
_cell.angle_beta   90.00
_cell.angle_gamma   90.00
#
_symmetry.space_group_name_H-M   'P 1'
#
loop_
_entity.id
_entity.type
_entity.pdbx_description
1 polymer ?
#
loop_
_entity_poly.entity_id
_entity_poly.type
_entity_poly.pdbx_seq_one_letter_code
_entity_poly.pdbx_strand_id
1 'polypeptide(L)'
;GLRYAKLVHVSVDNGKTDNSNKEYIMEELPDGRIKCSYGRVGANLTVEYKDKSKWGSVYKQKTGKSKGYEDVTEYNVTKVEVPTNVVKDDGTEAIKDSLVKKLIKELMAFANKSIQRNYKVTQEAVSEQQVNAAQDVVNQISGLIKINVDIKSINDLLLKLYTIIPRKMDNVKNHLMNPISDKSSLERAQRLIDEEQSTLDTMAGQVELIKKQKEAEEEAKKQAEGGKKKKVKEITILDQMGISVEVEKDKDTLELIKKLMRPNANQMKNVFKVVNTKTQAKFDKHMASVEVKKKRLYWHGSRNENWFNILQTGLLIRPSGAVHTGSMFGDGIYFADKAQKSIGYTSLRGSYWAHGGDNKAFLALFDVHLGKQKEILHHDSSCYSLSDKVLKKEGYDSVFAKGGADLRNNEYIVYRPEQCTVSHLIEIA
;
A
#
# COMPACT_ATOMS: atom_id res chain seq x y z
N GLY A 1 -6.31 33.36 -8.89
CA GLY A 1 -5.09 32.62 -9.22
C GLY A 1 -5.09 32.24 -10.69
N LEU A 2 -3.95 31.83 -11.25
CA LEU A 2 -3.82 31.30 -12.60
C LEU A 2 -4.57 29.96 -12.69
N ARG A 3 -5.26 29.73 -13.82
CA ARG A 3 -6.05 28.52 -14.06
C ARG A 3 -5.13 27.35 -14.40
N TYR A 4 -5.52 26.17 -13.92
CA TYR A 4 -4.89 24.90 -14.27
C TYR A 4 -5.96 23.85 -14.53
N ALA A 5 -5.76 23.02 -15.56
CA ALA A 5 -6.59 21.86 -15.80
C ALA A 5 -5.75 20.68 -16.28
N LYS A 6 -5.99 19.50 -15.72
CA LYS A 6 -5.43 18.23 -16.18
C LYS A 6 -6.56 17.33 -16.67
N LEU A 7 -6.49 16.97 -17.92
CA LEU A 7 -7.48 16.16 -18.62
C LEU A 7 -6.83 14.84 -19.04
N VAL A 8 -7.50 13.71 -18.80
CA VAL A 8 -6.99 12.38 -19.13
C VAL A 8 -8.02 11.61 -19.93
N HIS A 9 -7.57 10.85 -20.92
CA HIS A 9 -8.41 9.97 -21.72
C HIS A 9 -7.81 8.58 -21.79
N VAL A 10 -8.47 7.61 -21.15
CA VAL A 10 -8.11 6.18 -21.17
C VAL A 10 -9.29 5.39 -21.75
N SER A 11 -9.09 4.73 -22.88
CA SER A 11 -10.16 3.99 -23.55
C SER A 11 -9.61 2.89 -24.45
N VAL A 12 -10.40 1.84 -24.63
CA VAL A 12 -10.17 0.73 -25.57
C VAL A 12 -11.17 0.75 -26.75
N ASP A 13 -12.21 1.60 -26.70
CA ASP A 13 -13.35 1.59 -27.65
C ASP A 13 -13.34 2.76 -28.63
N ASN A 14 -12.21 3.28 -29.02
CA ASN A 14 -12.11 4.54 -29.76
C ASN A 14 -12.05 4.38 -31.30
N GLY A 15 -12.83 3.49 -31.88
CA GLY A 15 -13.14 3.42 -33.34
C GLY A 15 -11.99 3.40 -34.36
N LYS A 16 -10.84 3.97 -34.03
CA LYS A 16 -9.62 3.98 -34.86
C LYS A 16 -8.35 3.50 -34.14
N THR A 17 -8.34 3.57 -32.82
CA THR A 17 -7.21 3.08 -32.00
C THR A 17 -7.77 2.55 -30.69
N ASP A 18 -7.97 1.25 -30.58
CA ASP A 18 -8.41 0.55 -29.37
C ASP A 18 -7.44 0.69 -28.18
N ASN A 19 -6.66 1.73 -28.12
CA ASN A 19 -5.56 1.90 -27.18
C ASN A 19 -5.29 3.38 -26.92
N SER A 20 -6.24 4.08 -26.30
CA SER A 20 -6.06 5.48 -25.92
C SER A 20 -5.62 5.61 -24.47
N ASN A 21 -4.46 6.19 -24.23
CA ASN A 21 -3.91 6.53 -22.91
C ASN A 21 -3.19 7.87 -23.02
N LYS A 22 -3.96 8.96 -22.96
CA LYS A 22 -3.52 10.31 -23.29
C LYS A 22 -3.81 11.29 -22.18
N GLU A 23 -2.94 12.29 -22.05
CA GLU A 23 -3.14 13.44 -21.17
C GLU A 23 -3.08 14.74 -21.93
N TYR A 24 -3.79 15.76 -21.43
CA TYR A 24 -3.81 17.12 -21.91
C TYR A 24 -3.82 18.08 -20.72
N ILE A 25 -2.74 18.82 -20.53
CA ILE A 25 -2.53 19.72 -19.41
C ILE A 25 -2.62 21.15 -19.90
N MET A 26 -3.44 21.97 -19.25
CA MET A 26 -3.61 23.40 -19.55
C MET A 26 -3.13 24.21 -18.34
N GLU A 27 -2.18 25.12 -18.57
CA GLU A 27 -1.59 25.98 -17.54
C GLU A 27 -1.69 27.44 -18.01
N GLU A 28 -2.45 28.28 -17.30
CA GLU A 28 -2.46 29.72 -17.57
C GLU A 28 -1.17 30.35 -17.03
N LEU A 29 -0.49 31.10 -17.87
CA LEU A 29 0.77 31.77 -17.54
C LEU A 29 0.54 33.23 -17.18
N PRO A 30 1.44 33.84 -16.38
CA PRO A 30 1.34 35.25 -16.00
C PRO A 30 1.37 36.22 -17.20
N ASP A 31 1.95 35.80 -18.31
CA ASP A 31 2.07 36.59 -19.54
C ASP A 31 0.81 36.60 -20.42
N GLY A 32 -0.29 35.98 -19.95
CA GLY A 32 -1.57 35.95 -20.63
C GLY A 32 -1.69 34.85 -21.70
N ARG A 33 -0.78 33.87 -21.70
CA ARG A 33 -0.85 32.68 -22.54
C ARG A 33 -1.35 31.46 -21.76
N ILE A 34 -1.79 30.45 -22.49
CA ILE A 34 -2.03 29.11 -21.97
C ILE A 34 -0.95 28.22 -22.54
N LYS A 35 -0.21 27.54 -21.67
CA LYS A 35 0.66 26.43 -22.04
C LYS A 35 -0.20 25.17 -22.08
N CYS A 36 -0.25 24.51 -23.24
CA CYS A 36 -0.94 23.23 -23.42
C CYS A 36 0.10 22.15 -23.68
N SER A 37 0.20 21.19 -22.75
CA SER A 37 1.10 20.04 -22.85
C SER A 37 0.29 18.78 -23.04
N TYR A 38 0.54 18.02 -24.10
CA TYR A 38 -0.28 16.84 -24.42
C TYR A 38 0.49 15.73 -25.10
N GLY A 39 -0.02 14.53 -24.95
CA GLY A 39 0.57 13.32 -25.52
C GLY A 39 0.09 12.05 -24.86
N ARG A 40 0.82 10.95 -25.11
CA ARG A 40 0.60 9.70 -24.42
C ARG A 40 1.18 9.79 -23.00
N VAL A 41 0.44 9.26 -22.01
CA VAL A 41 0.89 9.23 -20.62
C VAL A 41 2.26 8.55 -20.50
N GLY A 42 3.20 9.22 -19.85
CA GLY A 42 4.57 8.73 -19.64
C GLY A 42 5.49 8.86 -20.88
N ALA A 43 5.05 9.55 -21.92
CA ALA A 43 5.88 9.93 -23.05
C ALA A 43 6.29 11.41 -22.97
N ASN A 44 7.19 11.85 -23.84
CA ASN A 44 7.47 13.27 -24.00
C ASN A 44 6.23 13.98 -24.55
N LEU A 45 5.78 15.02 -23.84
CA LEU A 45 4.60 15.77 -24.25
C LEU A 45 4.94 16.83 -25.29
N THR A 46 4.06 16.98 -26.26
CA THR A 46 4.06 18.13 -27.17
C THR A 46 3.56 19.36 -26.43
N VAL A 47 4.24 20.50 -26.60
CA VAL A 47 3.86 21.76 -25.96
C VAL A 47 3.45 22.77 -27.04
N GLU A 48 2.30 23.39 -26.84
CA GLU A 48 1.83 24.51 -27.63
C GLU A 48 1.37 25.67 -26.73
N TYR A 49 1.40 26.89 -27.25
CA TYR A 49 0.94 28.07 -26.54
C TYR A 49 -0.25 28.70 -27.26
N LYS A 50 -1.27 29.09 -26.48
CA LYS A 50 -2.48 29.75 -27.00
C LYS A 50 -2.76 31.02 -26.19
N ASP A 51 -3.54 31.94 -26.74
CA ASP A 51 -4.05 33.07 -25.98
C ASP A 51 -5.03 32.63 -24.89
N LYS A 52 -5.01 33.30 -23.73
CA LYS A 52 -5.86 32.96 -22.58
C LYS A 52 -7.36 32.97 -22.86
N SER A 53 -7.82 33.75 -23.84
CA SER A 53 -9.24 33.79 -24.28
C SER A 53 -9.71 32.42 -24.82
N LYS A 54 -8.79 31.57 -25.28
CA LYS A 54 -9.10 30.25 -25.83
C LYS A 54 -9.34 29.18 -24.77
N TRP A 55 -9.14 29.46 -23.46
CA TRP A 55 -9.28 28.49 -22.41
C TRP A 55 -10.58 27.70 -22.48
N GLY A 56 -11.72 28.40 -22.46
CA GLY A 56 -13.04 27.76 -22.47
C GLY A 56 -13.32 26.93 -23.70
N SER A 57 -12.91 27.41 -24.90
CA SER A 57 -13.11 26.68 -26.15
C SER A 57 -12.26 25.40 -26.23
N VAL A 58 -11.00 25.46 -25.80
CA VAL A 58 -10.09 24.30 -25.76
C VAL A 58 -10.59 23.28 -24.74
N TYR A 59 -10.91 23.72 -23.52
CA TYR A 59 -11.44 22.85 -22.47
C TYR A 59 -12.70 22.11 -22.93
N LYS A 60 -13.71 22.86 -23.45
CA LYS A 60 -14.95 22.27 -23.94
C LYS A 60 -14.73 21.31 -25.11
N GLN A 61 -13.79 21.62 -26.01
CA GLN A 61 -13.43 20.73 -27.12
C GLN A 61 -12.87 19.41 -26.61
N LYS A 62 -11.97 19.45 -25.62
CA LYS A 62 -11.30 18.25 -25.08
C LYS A 62 -12.25 17.39 -24.24
N THR A 63 -13.07 18.00 -23.39
CA THR A 63 -14.03 17.29 -22.53
C THR A 63 -15.32 16.89 -23.24
N GLY A 64 -15.53 17.38 -24.46
CA GLY A 64 -16.69 17.02 -25.30
C GLY A 64 -16.67 15.56 -25.76
N LYS A 65 -17.84 15.00 -26.06
CA LYS A 65 -18.06 13.60 -26.46
C LYS A 65 -17.12 13.08 -27.56
N SER A 66 -16.71 13.93 -28.49
CA SER A 66 -15.85 13.52 -29.61
C SER A 66 -14.39 13.27 -29.20
N LYS A 67 -13.92 13.87 -28.12
CA LYS A 67 -12.55 13.71 -27.59
C LYS A 67 -12.52 12.91 -26.30
N GLY A 68 -13.56 13.02 -25.47
CA GLY A 68 -13.81 12.17 -24.31
C GLY A 68 -12.77 12.24 -23.17
N TYR A 69 -12.06 13.37 -23.05
CA TYR A 69 -11.17 13.56 -21.91
C TYR A 69 -12.00 13.82 -20.65
N GLU A 70 -11.60 13.19 -19.57
CA GLU A 70 -12.12 13.45 -18.22
C GLU A 70 -11.25 14.47 -17.49
N ASP A 71 -11.90 15.40 -16.79
CA ASP A 71 -11.20 16.36 -15.95
C ASP A 71 -10.82 15.72 -14.62
N VAL A 72 -9.51 15.61 -14.39
CA VAL A 72 -8.92 15.06 -13.16
C VAL A 72 -8.19 16.13 -12.35
N THR A 73 -8.50 17.40 -12.60
CA THR A 73 -7.85 18.55 -11.95
C THR A 73 -8.02 18.51 -10.44
N GLU A 74 -9.17 18.08 -9.95
CA GLU A 74 -9.47 17.96 -8.52
C GLU A 74 -8.47 17.07 -7.78
N TYR A 75 -7.96 16.03 -8.43
CA TYR A 75 -6.97 15.13 -7.84
C TYR A 75 -5.55 15.72 -7.82
N ASN A 76 -5.32 16.86 -8.49
CA ASN A 76 -4.00 17.50 -8.62
C ASN A 76 -3.89 18.81 -7.84
N VAL A 77 -4.95 19.29 -7.19
CA VAL A 77 -5.03 20.60 -6.52
C VAL A 77 -4.08 20.71 -5.32
N THR A 78 -3.73 19.58 -4.72
CA THR A 78 -2.75 19.51 -3.64
C THR A 78 -1.51 18.75 -4.07
N LYS A 79 -0.95 19.06 -5.25
CA LYS A 79 0.44 18.66 -5.50
C LYS A 79 1.27 19.23 -4.36
N VAL A 80 1.72 18.33 -3.52
CA VAL A 80 2.79 18.61 -2.60
C VAL A 80 4.01 18.83 -3.50
N GLU A 81 4.27 20.09 -3.88
CA GLU A 81 5.53 20.43 -4.49
C GLU A 81 6.61 20.06 -3.50
N VAL A 82 7.25 18.92 -3.73
CA VAL A 82 8.54 18.66 -3.11
C VAL A 82 9.47 19.69 -3.75
N PRO A 83 10.02 20.62 -2.98
CA PRO A 83 10.99 21.57 -3.52
C PRO A 83 12.08 20.75 -4.19
N THR A 84 12.24 20.88 -5.49
CA THR A 84 13.24 20.17 -6.30
C THR A 84 14.69 20.37 -5.84
N ASN A 85 14.91 21.21 -4.85
CA ASN A 85 16.21 21.57 -4.29
C ASN A 85 16.51 20.98 -2.90
N VAL A 86 15.67 20.12 -2.29
CA VAL A 86 15.84 19.67 -0.89
C VAL A 86 16.02 18.18 -0.72
N VAL A 87 15.99 17.37 -1.76
CA VAL A 87 16.30 15.94 -1.62
C VAL A 87 17.83 15.72 -1.65
N LYS A 88 18.53 16.34 -0.73
CA LYS A 88 19.89 15.91 -0.37
C LYS A 88 19.89 14.88 0.77
N ASP A 89 18.83 14.82 1.56
CA ASP A 89 18.70 13.89 2.67
C ASP A 89 17.29 13.29 2.68
N ASP A 90 17.22 11.97 2.46
CA ASP A 90 15.99 11.18 2.55
C ASP A 90 15.53 10.95 4.01
N GLY A 91 16.10 11.69 4.96
CA GLY A 91 15.85 11.56 6.39
C GLY A 91 16.55 10.34 7.04
N THR A 92 17.37 9.62 6.28
CA THR A 92 18.10 8.46 6.80
C THR A 92 19.48 8.82 7.37
N GLU A 93 20.07 9.95 6.98
CA GLU A 93 21.44 10.33 7.39
C GLU A 93 21.57 10.52 8.90
N ALA A 94 20.54 11.00 9.58
CA ALA A 94 20.51 11.15 11.03
C ALA A 94 20.39 9.82 11.82
N ILE A 95 20.16 8.69 11.14
CA ILE A 95 20.14 7.36 11.78
C ILE A 95 21.58 6.97 12.12
N LYS A 96 21.86 6.80 13.41
CA LYS A 96 23.22 6.51 13.90
C LYS A 96 23.67 5.08 13.66
N ASP A 97 22.75 4.11 13.85
CA ASP A 97 23.07 2.69 13.64
C ASP A 97 23.13 2.38 12.13
N SER A 98 24.27 1.89 11.69
CA SER A 98 24.54 1.63 10.26
C SER A 98 23.66 0.51 9.68
N LEU A 99 23.32 -0.52 10.47
CA LEU A 99 22.45 -1.61 10.01
C LEU A 99 21.00 -1.14 9.91
N VAL A 100 20.54 -0.33 10.87
CA VAL A 100 19.20 0.29 10.82
C VAL A 100 19.11 1.25 9.64
N LYS A 101 20.13 2.11 9.44
CA LYS A 101 20.19 3.00 8.28
C LYS A 101 20.10 2.23 6.97
N LYS A 102 20.88 1.15 6.84
CA LYS A 102 20.86 0.28 5.67
C LYS A 102 19.49 -0.34 5.45
N LEU A 103 18.87 -0.88 6.51
CA LEU A 103 17.52 -1.46 6.45
C LEU A 103 16.52 -0.45 5.89
N ILE A 104 16.43 0.74 6.47
CA ILE A 104 15.45 1.75 6.07
C ILE A 104 15.66 2.20 4.63
N LYS A 105 16.91 2.44 4.20
CA LYS A 105 17.24 2.75 2.80
C LYS A 105 16.79 1.63 1.83
N GLU A 106 17.01 0.38 2.20
CA GLU A 106 16.58 -0.78 1.39
C GLU A 106 15.05 -0.86 1.27
N LEU A 107 14.32 -0.72 2.39
CA LEU A 107 12.86 -0.77 2.39
C LEU A 107 12.25 0.38 1.56
N MET A 108 12.80 1.58 1.68
CA MET A 108 12.40 2.72 0.83
C MET A 108 12.67 2.44 -0.65
N ALA A 109 13.82 1.87 -0.98
CA ALA A 109 14.18 1.55 -2.36
C ALA A 109 13.24 0.50 -2.96
N PHE A 110 12.86 -0.54 -2.20
CA PHE A 110 11.87 -1.53 -2.65
C PHE A 110 10.50 -0.88 -2.92
N ALA A 111 10.03 -0.03 -2.01
CA ALA A 111 8.77 0.70 -2.17
C ALA A 111 8.78 1.57 -3.44
N ASN A 112 9.83 2.38 -3.62
CA ASN A 112 9.99 3.28 -4.76
C ASN A 112 10.07 2.51 -6.09
N LYS A 113 10.85 1.43 -6.14
CA LYS A 113 10.97 0.58 -7.32
C LYS A 113 9.64 -0.04 -7.72
N SER A 114 8.82 -0.44 -6.75
CA SER A 114 7.49 -0.99 -7.01
C SER A 114 6.56 0.04 -7.64
N ILE A 115 6.49 1.26 -7.11
CA ILE A 115 5.69 2.34 -7.69
C ILE A 115 6.14 2.65 -9.11
N GLN A 116 7.44 2.85 -9.33
CA GLN A 116 7.99 3.14 -10.66
C GLN A 116 7.71 2.04 -11.67
N ARG A 117 7.78 0.77 -11.24
CA ARG A 117 7.50 -0.37 -12.12
C ARG A 117 6.03 -0.43 -12.52
N ASN A 118 5.11 -0.26 -11.56
CA ASN A 118 3.68 -0.46 -11.80
C ASN A 118 3.02 0.75 -12.45
N TYR A 119 3.38 1.96 -12.02
CA TYR A 119 2.76 3.20 -12.55
C TYR A 119 3.66 3.97 -13.49
N LYS A 120 4.97 3.73 -13.48
CA LYS A 120 5.96 4.49 -14.26
C LYS A 120 5.78 6.01 -14.10
N VAL A 121 5.32 6.42 -12.91
CA VAL A 121 5.24 7.80 -12.47
C VAL A 121 6.16 8.00 -11.26
N THR A 122 6.67 9.20 -11.09
CA THR A 122 7.44 9.55 -9.89
C THR A 122 6.51 9.71 -8.69
N GLN A 123 6.99 9.41 -7.48
CA GLN A 123 6.27 9.62 -6.21
C GLN A 123 5.65 11.01 -6.07
N GLU A 124 6.34 12.02 -6.62
CA GLU A 124 5.97 13.42 -6.56
C GLU A 124 4.68 13.74 -7.31
N ALA A 125 4.20 12.81 -8.14
CA ALA A 125 3.07 13.01 -9.04
C ALA A 125 1.72 12.57 -8.47
N VAL A 126 1.66 11.94 -7.28
CA VAL A 126 0.42 11.37 -6.71
C VAL A 126 -0.03 12.16 -5.49
N SER A 127 -1.30 12.59 -5.47
CA SER A 127 -1.93 13.29 -4.35
C SER A 127 -2.70 12.33 -3.42
N GLU A 128 -2.98 12.79 -2.19
CA GLU A 128 -3.83 12.07 -1.24
C GLU A 128 -5.22 11.81 -1.83
N GLN A 129 -5.79 12.79 -2.54
CA GLN A 129 -7.10 12.65 -3.19
C GLN A 129 -7.09 11.57 -4.27
N GLN A 130 -6.02 11.48 -5.06
CA GLN A 130 -5.88 10.41 -6.06
C GLN A 130 -5.83 9.03 -5.40
N VAL A 131 -5.06 8.88 -4.34
CA VAL A 131 -4.95 7.60 -3.60
C VAL A 131 -6.30 7.20 -3.01
N ASN A 132 -7.02 8.14 -2.39
CA ASN A 132 -8.33 7.86 -1.80
C ASN A 132 -9.36 7.49 -2.88
N ALA A 133 -9.45 8.25 -3.97
CA ALA A 133 -10.36 7.95 -5.07
C ALA A 133 -10.03 6.62 -5.76
N ALA A 134 -8.75 6.30 -5.93
CA ALA A 134 -8.31 5.00 -6.45
C ALA A 134 -8.67 3.85 -5.50
N GLN A 135 -8.54 4.05 -4.19
CA GLN A 135 -8.94 3.06 -3.18
C GLN A 135 -10.43 2.73 -3.26
N ASP A 136 -11.28 3.74 -3.43
CA ASP A 136 -12.72 3.54 -3.61
C ASP A 136 -13.04 2.70 -4.84
N VAL A 137 -12.32 2.92 -5.95
CA VAL A 137 -12.49 2.13 -7.17
C VAL A 137 -12.00 0.69 -6.97
N VAL A 138 -10.85 0.48 -6.34
CA VAL A 138 -10.33 -0.87 -6.03
C VAL A 138 -11.29 -1.63 -5.13
N ASN A 139 -11.89 -0.97 -4.13
CA ASN A 139 -12.91 -1.57 -3.26
C ASN A 139 -14.15 -2.00 -4.06
N GLN A 140 -14.62 -1.19 -5.01
CA GLN A 140 -15.75 -1.53 -5.89
C GLN A 140 -15.43 -2.74 -6.77
N ILE A 141 -14.24 -2.76 -7.41
CA ILE A 141 -13.81 -3.90 -8.24
C ILE A 141 -13.76 -5.17 -7.40
N SER A 142 -13.18 -5.11 -6.21
CA SER A 142 -13.10 -6.22 -5.27
C SER A 142 -14.50 -6.77 -4.94
N GLY A 143 -15.47 -5.89 -4.68
CA GLY A 143 -16.86 -6.27 -4.44
C GLY A 143 -17.51 -6.98 -5.62
N LEU A 144 -17.26 -6.52 -6.84
CA LEU A 144 -17.81 -7.12 -8.06
C LEU A 144 -17.21 -8.51 -8.36
N ILE A 145 -15.93 -8.71 -8.10
CA ILE A 145 -15.28 -10.02 -8.26
C ILE A 145 -15.92 -11.06 -7.33
N LYS A 146 -16.27 -10.69 -6.10
CA LYS A 146 -16.96 -11.58 -5.14
C LYS A 146 -18.27 -12.16 -5.66
N ILE A 147 -19.08 -11.32 -6.28
CA ILE A 147 -20.43 -11.69 -6.72
C ILE A 147 -20.49 -12.11 -8.18
N ASN A 148 -19.32 -12.34 -8.79
CA ASN A 148 -19.18 -12.82 -10.18
C ASN A 148 -19.96 -11.99 -11.20
N VAL A 149 -19.84 -10.67 -11.12
CA VAL A 149 -20.49 -9.73 -12.04
C VAL A 149 -19.79 -9.68 -13.38
N ASP A 150 -20.50 -9.19 -14.39
CA ASP A 150 -20.04 -8.96 -15.74
C ASP A 150 -18.66 -8.29 -15.81
N ILE A 151 -17.76 -8.92 -16.56
CA ILE A 151 -16.39 -8.46 -16.76
C ILE A 151 -16.30 -7.03 -17.31
N LYS A 152 -17.32 -6.62 -18.08
CA LYS A 152 -17.38 -5.28 -18.63
C LYS A 152 -17.42 -4.21 -17.54
N SER A 153 -18.25 -4.40 -16.52
CA SER A 153 -18.36 -3.47 -15.39
C SER A 153 -17.04 -3.37 -14.61
N ILE A 154 -16.33 -4.49 -14.45
CA ILE A 154 -15.01 -4.52 -13.81
C ILE A 154 -13.99 -3.73 -14.66
N ASN A 155 -13.98 -3.94 -15.97
CA ASN A 155 -13.06 -3.25 -16.86
C ASN A 155 -13.36 -1.76 -16.98
N ASP A 156 -14.62 -1.34 -16.94
CA ASP A 156 -15.00 0.07 -16.88
C ASP A 156 -14.42 0.75 -15.60
N LEU A 157 -14.45 0.06 -14.47
CA LEU A 157 -13.82 0.53 -13.25
C LEU A 157 -12.28 0.55 -13.32
N LEU A 158 -11.65 -0.42 -13.99
CA LEU A 158 -10.21 -0.39 -14.22
C LEU A 158 -9.81 0.82 -15.08
N LEU A 159 -10.56 1.11 -16.14
CA LEU A 159 -10.33 2.31 -16.95
C LEU A 159 -10.47 3.58 -16.12
N LYS A 160 -11.45 3.64 -15.21
CA LYS A 160 -11.60 4.75 -14.26
C LYS A 160 -10.41 4.87 -13.33
N LEU A 161 -9.91 3.74 -12.79
CA LEU A 161 -8.70 3.70 -11.97
C LEU A 161 -7.50 4.30 -12.71
N TYR A 162 -7.30 3.91 -13.98
CA TYR A 162 -6.21 4.41 -14.82
C TYR A 162 -6.37 5.88 -15.22
N THR A 163 -7.58 6.41 -15.14
CA THR A 163 -7.85 7.85 -15.32
C THR A 163 -7.51 8.64 -14.05
N ILE A 164 -7.84 8.12 -12.88
CA ILE A 164 -7.55 8.75 -11.57
C ILE A 164 -6.04 8.81 -11.33
N ILE A 165 -5.33 7.68 -11.50
CA ILE A 165 -3.87 7.59 -11.42
C ILE A 165 -3.34 7.12 -12.77
N PRO A 166 -3.06 8.05 -13.69
CA PRO A 166 -2.54 7.73 -15.00
C PRO A 166 -1.21 6.98 -14.91
N ARG A 167 -1.04 5.95 -15.75
CA ARG A 167 0.17 5.16 -15.84
C ARG A 167 0.61 4.98 -17.29
N LYS A 168 1.91 4.76 -17.49
CA LYS A 168 2.43 4.38 -18.79
C LYS A 168 1.98 2.96 -19.12
N MET A 169 1.25 2.80 -20.23
CA MET A 169 0.78 1.51 -20.72
C MET A 169 1.13 1.39 -22.21
N ASP A 170 1.65 0.24 -22.62
CA ASP A 170 1.91 -0.02 -24.05
C ASP A 170 0.58 -0.24 -24.79
N ASN A 171 -0.24 -1.16 -24.26
CA ASN A 171 -1.60 -1.37 -24.74
C ASN A 171 -2.55 -1.47 -23.54
N VAL A 172 -3.57 -0.61 -23.51
CA VAL A 172 -4.54 -0.56 -22.41
C VAL A 172 -5.26 -1.90 -22.22
N LYS A 173 -5.55 -2.62 -23.29
CA LYS A 173 -6.18 -3.96 -23.22
C LYS A 173 -5.38 -4.96 -22.37
N ASN A 174 -4.06 -4.87 -22.38
CA ASN A 174 -3.21 -5.76 -21.60
C ASN A 174 -3.31 -5.54 -20.07
N HIS A 175 -3.92 -4.42 -19.67
CA HIS A 175 -4.14 -4.04 -18.27
C HIS A 175 -5.59 -4.27 -17.81
N LEU A 176 -6.43 -4.86 -18.65
CA LEU A 176 -7.80 -5.20 -18.33
C LEU A 176 -7.92 -6.68 -17.96
N MET A 177 -9.00 -7.02 -17.28
CA MET A 177 -9.32 -8.40 -16.92
C MET A 177 -9.94 -9.17 -18.09
N ASN A 178 -9.52 -10.41 -18.25
CA ASN A 178 -10.20 -11.37 -19.10
C ASN A 178 -11.45 -11.93 -18.40
N PRO A 179 -12.42 -12.51 -19.14
CA PRO A 179 -13.58 -13.16 -18.57
C PRO A 179 -13.19 -14.17 -17.49
N ILE A 180 -13.93 -14.16 -16.38
CA ILE A 180 -13.76 -15.11 -15.27
C ILE A 180 -14.67 -16.29 -15.53
N SER A 181 -14.09 -17.42 -15.95
CA SER A 181 -14.82 -18.63 -16.33
C SER A 181 -14.49 -19.86 -15.47
N ASP A 182 -13.37 -19.81 -14.78
CA ASP A 182 -12.86 -20.90 -13.98
C ASP A 182 -12.02 -20.41 -12.78
N LYS A 183 -11.58 -21.32 -11.94
CA LYS A 183 -10.76 -21.02 -10.77
C LYS A 183 -9.45 -20.29 -11.14
N SER A 184 -8.81 -20.68 -12.24
CA SER A 184 -7.55 -20.08 -12.67
C SER A 184 -7.71 -18.62 -13.13
N SER A 185 -8.78 -18.31 -13.86
CA SER A 185 -9.11 -16.94 -14.28
C SER A 185 -9.50 -16.07 -13.08
N LEU A 186 -10.22 -16.63 -12.11
CA LEU A 186 -10.53 -15.95 -10.85
C LEU A 186 -9.25 -15.62 -10.05
N GLU A 187 -8.33 -16.56 -9.91
CA GLU A 187 -7.05 -16.34 -9.22
C GLU A 187 -6.19 -15.27 -9.92
N ARG A 188 -6.24 -15.19 -11.26
CA ARG A 188 -5.56 -14.14 -12.02
C ARG A 188 -6.18 -12.77 -11.76
N ALA A 189 -7.50 -12.67 -11.75
CA ALA A 189 -8.23 -11.43 -11.46
C ALA A 189 -7.92 -10.92 -10.04
N GLN A 190 -7.94 -11.83 -9.08
CA GLN A 190 -7.59 -11.53 -7.68
C GLN A 190 -6.15 -11.03 -7.55
N ARG A 191 -5.19 -11.68 -8.21
CA ARG A 191 -3.79 -11.25 -8.22
C ARG A 191 -3.63 -9.83 -8.75
N LEU A 192 -4.32 -9.50 -9.84
CA LEU A 192 -4.28 -8.15 -10.41
C LEU A 192 -4.73 -7.11 -9.38
N ILE A 193 -5.83 -7.37 -8.69
CA ILE A 193 -6.34 -6.45 -7.66
C ILE A 193 -5.44 -6.40 -6.44
N ASP A 194 -4.81 -7.49 -6.04
CA ASP A 194 -3.84 -7.50 -4.95
C ASP A 194 -2.60 -6.67 -5.27
N GLU A 195 -2.12 -6.74 -6.51
CA GLU A 195 -1.00 -5.91 -6.97
C GLU A 195 -1.39 -4.43 -7.00
N GLU A 196 -2.59 -4.09 -7.46
CA GLU A 196 -3.11 -2.72 -7.42
C GLU A 196 -3.23 -2.22 -5.97
N GLN A 197 -3.80 -3.01 -5.08
CA GLN A 197 -3.93 -2.66 -3.67
C GLN A 197 -2.56 -2.48 -3.00
N SER A 198 -1.62 -3.39 -3.23
CA SER A 198 -0.27 -3.30 -2.69
C SER A 198 0.45 -2.02 -3.13
N THR A 199 0.29 -1.64 -4.40
CA THR A 199 0.89 -0.41 -4.93
C THR A 199 0.22 0.83 -4.36
N LEU A 200 -1.11 0.83 -4.20
CA LEU A 200 -1.84 1.92 -3.53
C LEU A 200 -1.41 2.08 -2.08
N ASP A 201 -1.21 1.00 -1.35
CA ASP A 201 -0.74 1.03 0.04
C ASP A 201 0.64 1.67 0.13
N THR A 202 1.52 1.33 -0.79
CA THR A 202 2.86 1.90 -0.87
C THR A 202 2.79 3.40 -1.17
N MET A 203 1.95 3.83 -2.10
CA MET A 203 1.72 5.25 -2.42
C MET A 203 1.14 6.00 -1.23
N ALA A 204 0.13 5.44 -0.56
CA ALA A 204 -0.50 6.05 0.60
C ALA A 204 0.51 6.28 1.74
N GLY A 205 1.38 5.31 2.00
CA GLY A 205 2.45 5.45 2.99
C GLY A 205 3.42 6.58 2.67
N GLN A 206 3.75 6.78 1.41
CA GLN A 206 4.65 7.85 0.98
C GLN A 206 3.97 9.22 1.03
N VAL A 207 2.72 9.33 0.62
CA VAL A 207 1.93 10.56 0.73
C VAL A 207 1.82 10.99 2.21
N GLU A 208 1.54 10.06 3.10
CA GLU A 208 1.47 10.31 4.54
C GLU A 208 2.82 10.80 5.10
N LEU A 209 3.93 10.20 4.67
CA LEU A 209 5.26 10.61 5.09
C LEU A 209 5.58 12.04 4.65
N ILE A 210 5.31 12.38 3.38
CA ILE A 210 5.51 13.72 2.84
C ILE A 210 4.68 14.77 3.61
N LYS A 211 3.43 14.42 3.95
CA LYS A 211 2.55 15.28 4.75
C LYS A 211 3.16 15.58 6.12
N LYS A 212 3.63 14.57 6.82
CA LYS A 212 4.30 14.72 8.13
C LYS A 212 5.58 15.54 8.04
N GLN A 213 6.36 15.36 6.96
CA GLN A 213 7.56 16.17 6.73
C GLN A 213 7.23 17.67 6.62
N LYS A 214 6.19 18.01 5.84
CA LYS A 214 5.74 19.40 5.69
C LYS A 214 5.23 20.00 7.00
N GLU A 215 4.42 19.25 7.73
CA GLU A 215 3.92 19.69 9.04
C GLU A 215 5.09 20.00 10.00
N ALA A 216 6.10 19.13 10.03
CA ALA A 216 7.30 19.34 10.84
C ALA A 216 8.12 20.56 10.40
N GLU A 217 8.26 20.81 9.10
CA GLU A 217 8.93 21.99 8.56
C GLU A 217 8.18 23.28 8.88
N GLU A 218 6.85 23.28 8.78
CA GLU A 218 6.02 24.43 9.13
C GLU A 218 6.10 24.77 10.63
N GLU A 219 6.08 23.74 11.48
CA GLU A 219 6.26 23.92 12.92
C GLU A 219 7.65 24.47 13.25
N ALA A 220 8.70 23.97 12.59
CA ALA A 220 10.05 24.48 12.76
C ALA A 220 10.19 25.94 12.33
N LYS A 221 9.55 26.34 11.23
CA LYS A 221 9.51 27.75 10.78
C LYS A 221 8.80 28.66 11.80
N LYS A 222 7.63 28.25 12.30
CA LYS A 222 6.88 29.01 13.32
C LYS A 222 7.68 29.18 14.62
N GLN A 223 8.43 28.15 15.02
CA GLN A 223 9.30 28.23 16.22
C GLN A 223 10.51 29.10 15.99
N ALA A 224 11.08 29.15 14.79
CA ALA A 224 12.20 30.05 14.45
C ALA A 224 11.78 31.53 14.44
N GLU A 225 10.58 31.83 13.95
CA GLU A 225 10.00 33.19 13.96
C GLU A 225 9.65 33.67 15.39
N GLY A 226 9.36 32.74 16.32
CA GLY A 226 9.07 33.03 17.72
C GLY A 226 10.28 33.34 18.63
N GLY A 227 11.49 33.44 18.08
CA GLY A 227 12.69 33.94 18.78
C GLY A 227 13.28 33.00 19.84
N LYS A 228 12.82 31.80 20.01
CA LYS A 228 13.39 30.80 20.92
C LYS A 228 14.35 29.88 20.17
N LYS A 229 15.64 30.16 20.21
CA LYS A 229 16.70 29.23 19.77
C LYS A 229 16.74 28.01 20.71
N LYS A 230 15.78 27.10 20.60
CA LYS A 230 15.98 25.70 21.04
C LYS A 230 16.80 24.99 19.97
N LYS A 231 17.84 24.25 20.37
CA LYS A 231 18.52 23.31 19.44
C LYS A 231 17.43 22.52 18.74
N VAL A 232 17.26 22.75 17.45
CA VAL A 232 16.34 21.96 16.62
C VAL A 232 16.86 20.53 16.69
N LYS A 233 16.12 19.65 17.34
CA LYS A 233 16.44 18.21 17.34
C LYS A 233 16.31 17.75 15.90
N GLU A 234 17.38 17.20 15.37
CA GLU A 234 17.38 16.62 14.03
C GLU A 234 16.34 15.49 14.00
N ILE A 235 15.26 15.70 13.26
CA ILE A 235 14.14 14.74 13.17
C ILE A 235 14.53 13.70 12.15
N THR A 236 14.69 12.44 12.58
CA THR A 236 14.98 11.33 11.68
C THR A 236 13.73 10.89 10.93
N ILE A 237 13.91 10.14 9.82
CA ILE A 237 12.79 9.51 9.13
C ILE A 237 12.01 8.54 10.05
N LEU A 238 12.69 7.89 11.00
CA LEU A 238 12.05 7.02 12.00
C LEU A 238 11.10 7.81 12.92
N ASP A 239 11.52 9.01 13.37
CA ASP A 239 10.67 9.91 14.15
C ASP A 239 9.42 10.32 13.34
N GLN A 240 9.60 10.62 12.05
CA GLN A 240 8.50 10.99 11.14
C GLN A 240 7.52 9.83 10.91
N MET A 241 8.04 8.60 10.77
CA MET A 241 7.23 7.39 10.67
C MET A 241 6.53 7.03 11.99
N GLY A 242 6.96 7.60 13.12
CA GLY A 242 6.47 7.24 14.45
C GLY A 242 6.92 5.85 14.90
N ILE A 243 8.11 5.42 14.47
CA ILE A 243 8.68 4.11 14.81
C ILE A 243 10.06 4.25 15.48
N SER A 244 10.42 3.25 16.28
CA SER A 244 11.79 2.99 16.66
C SER A 244 12.25 1.65 16.10
N VAL A 245 13.48 1.60 15.63
CA VAL A 245 14.12 0.39 15.10
C VAL A 245 15.51 0.27 15.71
N GLU A 246 15.79 -0.89 16.30
CA GLU A 246 17.07 -1.20 16.92
C GLU A 246 17.51 -2.61 16.51
N VAL A 247 18.80 -2.81 16.33
CA VAL A 247 19.33 -4.18 16.15
C VAL A 247 19.11 -4.96 17.44
N GLU A 248 18.47 -6.12 17.34
CA GLU A 248 18.25 -6.99 18.52
C GLU A 248 19.59 -7.58 18.99
N LYS A 249 19.92 -7.37 20.25
CA LYS A 249 21.16 -7.83 20.87
C LYS A 249 20.95 -8.76 22.06
N ASP A 250 19.69 -8.86 22.52
CA ASP A 250 19.37 -9.77 23.63
C ASP A 250 19.46 -11.21 23.17
N LYS A 251 20.34 -11.97 23.84
CA LYS A 251 20.63 -13.36 23.46
C LYS A 251 19.42 -14.27 23.62
N ASP A 252 18.64 -14.07 24.67
CA ASP A 252 17.48 -14.91 24.95
C ASP A 252 16.39 -14.69 23.92
N THR A 253 16.16 -13.43 23.54
CA THR A 253 15.25 -13.06 22.46
C THR A 253 15.70 -13.62 21.12
N LEU A 254 16.99 -13.52 20.77
CA LEU A 254 17.54 -14.09 19.54
C LEU A 254 17.38 -15.61 19.47
N GLU A 255 17.66 -16.32 20.58
CA GLU A 255 17.46 -17.79 20.65
C GLU A 255 15.98 -18.16 20.57
N LEU A 256 15.07 -17.39 21.19
CA LEU A 256 13.63 -17.58 21.04
C LEU A 256 13.21 -17.43 19.58
N ILE A 257 13.61 -16.36 18.90
CA ILE A 257 13.27 -16.11 17.48
C ILE A 257 13.82 -17.23 16.60
N LYS A 258 15.07 -17.64 16.83
CA LYS A 258 15.69 -18.75 16.11
C LYS A 258 14.93 -20.06 16.30
N LYS A 259 14.45 -20.33 17.51
CA LYS A 259 13.59 -21.50 17.80
C LYS A 259 12.25 -21.41 17.07
N LEU A 260 11.61 -20.22 17.05
CA LEU A 260 10.35 -19.99 16.34
C LEU A 260 10.50 -20.10 14.83
N MET A 261 11.70 -19.83 14.28
CA MET A 261 11.98 -19.95 12.86
C MET A 261 12.19 -21.39 12.37
N ARG A 262 12.34 -22.36 13.22
CA ARG A 262 12.59 -23.74 12.77
C ARG A 262 11.48 -24.26 11.85
N PRO A 263 11.83 -24.97 10.75
CA PRO A 263 13.17 -25.45 10.34
C PRO A 263 14.03 -24.41 9.59
N ASN A 264 13.56 -23.18 9.35
CA ASN A 264 14.18 -22.16 8.51
C ASN A 264 15.18 -21.26 9.27
N ALA A 265 15.65 -21.66 10.44
CA ALA A 265 16.54 -20.84 11.27
C ALA A 265 17.87 -20.47 10.58
N ASN A 266 18.34 -21.29 9.64
CA ASN A 266 19.55 -21.03 8.84
C ASN A 266 19.40 -19.84 7.89
N GLN A 267 18.19 -19.47 7.52
CA GLN A 267 17.90 -18.30 6.67
C GLN A 267 17.93 -16.98 7.43
N MET A 268 17.87 -17.00 8.76
CA MET A 268 17.90 -15.80 9.60
C MET A 268 19.24 -15.06 9.47
N LYS A 269 19.20 -13.76 9.17
CA LYS A 269 20.37 -12.87 9.07
C LYS A 269 20.35 -11.85 10.20
N ASN A 270 19.79 -10.68 9.97
CA ASN A 270 19.66 -9.62 10.95
C ASN A 270 18.27 -9.64 11.61
N VAL A 271 18.23 -9.33 12.88
CA VAL A 271 16.98 -9.19 13.65
C VAL A 271 16.90 -7.77 14.19
N PHE A 272 15.77 -7.12 13.93
CA PHE A 272 15.51 -5.77 14.38
C PHE A 272 14.31 -5.75 15.31
N LYS A 273 14.50 -5.17 16.50
CA LYS A 273 13.39 -4.81 17.38
C LYS A 273 12.70 -3.59 16.83
N VAL A 274 11.39 -3.66 16.64
CA VAL A 274 10.59 -2.56 16.07
C VAL A 274 9.46 -2.21 17.02
N VAL A 275 9.28 -0.91 17.26
CA VAL A 275 8.11 -0.39 17.97
C VAL A 275 7.46 0.68 17.09
N ASN A 276 6.20 0.47 16.72
CA ASN A 276 5.38 1.52 16.16
C ASN A 276 4.58 2.15 17.28
N THR A 277 4.86 3.40 17.60
CA THR A 277 4.29 4.11 18.76
C THR A 277 2.76 4.12 18.75
N LYS A 278 2.16 4.33 17.58
CA LYS A 278 0.70 4.42 17.42
C LYS A 278 0.03 3.07 17.58
N THR A 279 0.55 2.02 16.92
CA THR A 279 -0.03 0.67 17.03
C THR A 279 0.22 0.07 18.40
N GLN A 280 1.38 0.34 19.01
CA GLN A 280 1.68 -0.09 20.38
C GLN A 280 0.72 0.52 21.40
N ALA A 281 0.46 1.83 21.31
CA ALA A 281 -0.49 2.51 22.21
C ALA A 281 -1.93 1.94 22.08
N LYS A 282 -2.36 1.65 20.84
CA LYS A 282 -3.67 1.01 20.60
C LYS A 282 -3.73 -0.40 21.15
N PHE A 283 -2.67 -1.18 20.96
CA PHE A 283 -2.54 -2.55 21.49
C PHE A 283 -2.54 -2.55 23.01
N ASP A 284 -1.77 -1.67 23.66
CA ASP A 284 -1.71 -1.57 25.11
C ASP A 284 -3.07 -1.17 25.70
N LYS A 285 -3.77 -0.23 25.07
CA LYS A 285 -5.13 0.15 25.46
C LYS A 285 -6.10 -1.02 25.31
N HIS A 286 -6.00 -1.78 24.22
CA HIS A 286 -6.79 -2.99 24.02
C HIS A 286 -6.48 -4.03 25.10
N MET A 287 -5.21 -4.31 25.36
CA MET A 287 -4.80 -5.25 26.40
C MET A 287 -5.26 -4.82 27.80
N ALA A 288 -5.34 -3.53 28.09
CA ALA A 288 -5.86 -3.03 29.35
C ALA A 288 -7.37 -3.31 29.50
N SER A 289 -8.13 -3.33 28.41
CA SER A 289 -9.59 -3.48 28.38
C SER A 289 -10.09 -4.94 28.41
N VAL A 290 -9.25 -5.93 28.12
CA VAL A 290 -9.63 -7.34 28.06
C VAL A 290 -9.36 -8.06 29.39
N GLU A 291 -10.14 -9.11 29.68
CA GLU A 291 -9.96 -9.92 30.90
C GLU A 291 -8.76 -10.85 30.76
N VAL A 292 -8.68 -11.59 29.65
CA VAL A 292 -7.59 -12.53 29.37
C VAL A 292 -6.43 -11.81 28.72
N LYS A 293 -5.38 -11.54 29.49
CA LYS A 293 -4.21 -10.75 29.07
C LYS A 293 -3.13 -11.56 28.36
N LYS A 294 -3.48 -12.68 27.74
CA LYS A 294 -2.53 -13.57 27.07
C LYS A 294 -2.26 -13.09 25.65
N LYS A 295 -1.04 -12.66 25.37
CA LYS A 295 -0.53 -12.40 24.03
C LYS A 295 0.50 -13.45 23.62
N ARG A 296 0.67 -13.64 22.31
CA ARG A 296 1.68 -14.53 21.74
C ARG A 296 2.31 -13.89 20.51
N LEU A 297 3.52 -14.35 20.20
CA LEU A 297 4.21 -13.99 18.97
C LEU A 297 3.76 -14.87 17.81
N TYR A 298 3.36 -14.24 16.71
CA TYR A 298 3.01 -14.92 15.47
C TYR A 298 3.68 -14.26 14.28
N TRP A 299 3.88 -15.05 13.24
CA TRP A 299 4.53 -14.64 12.01
C TRP A 299 3.57 -13.98 11.03
N HIS A 300 4.06 -12.94 10.37
CA HIS A 300 3.43 -12.35 9.19
C HIS A 300 4.47 -12.16 8.10
N GLY A 301 4.15 -12.61 6.88
CA GLY A 301 4.98 -12.45 5.70
C GLY A 301 4.35 -11.49 4.71
N SER A 302 5.17 -10.67 4.08
CA SER A 302 4.76 -9.77 2.99
C SER A 302 5.91 -9.55 2.02
N ARG A 303 5.61 -8.95 0.87
CA ARG A 303 6.62 -8.60 -0.13
C ARG A 303 7.51 -7.47 0.35
N ASN A 304 8.73 -7.38 -0.18
CA ASN A 304 9.73 -6.39 0.24
C ASN A 304 9.22 -4.94 0.10
N GLU A 305 8.46 -4.64 -0.95
CA GLU A 305 7.90 -3.32 -1.22
C GLU A 305 6.87 -2.84 -0.19
N ASN A 306 6.26 -3.76 0.56
CA ASN A 306 5.19 -3.44 1.52
C ASN A 306 5.70 -3.08 2.90
N TRP A 307 6.91 -3.51 3.27
CA TRP A 307 7.39 -3.38 4.64
C TRP A 307 7.58 -1.95 5.10
N PHE A 308 8.05 -1.05 4.24
CA PHE A 308 8.18 0.36 4.60
C PHE A 308 6.84 0.93 5.08
N ASN A 309 5.77 0.65 4.35
CA ASN A 309 4.42 1.09 4.73
C ASN A 309 3.88 0.32 5.94
N ILE A 310 4.06 -0.98 6.02
CA ILE A 310 3.59 -1.80 7.16
C ILE A 310 4.22 -1.33 8.47
N LEU A 311 5.52 -1.01 8.48
CA LEU A 311 6.20 -0.51 9.67
C LEU A 311 5.63 0.86 10.10
N GLN A 312 5.24 1.70 9.15
CA GLN A 312 4.68 3.03 9.41
C GLN A 312 3.23 2.99 9.89
N THR A 313 2.37 2.20 9.24
CA THR A 313 0.92 2.22 9.46
C THR A 313 0.42 1.08 10.33
N GLY A 314 1.18 0.01 10.48
CA GLY A 314 0.73 -1.27 10.97
C GLY A 314 0.00 -2.06 9.88
N LEU A 315 -0.44 -3.27 10.24
CA LEU A 315 -1.29 -4.09 9.37
C LEU A 315 -2.71 -3.52 9.36
N LEU A 316 -3.29 -3.42 8.18
CA LEU A 316 -4.61 -2.84 7.98
C LEU A 316 -5.63 -3.94 7.65
N ILE A 317 -6.82 -3.81 8.22
CA ILE A 317 -7.97 -4.59 7.80
C ILE A 317 -8.66 -3.79 6.70
N ARG A 318 -8.77 -4.40 5.53
CA ARG A 318 -9.51 -3.83 4.42
C ARG A 318 -10.64 -4.74 4.06
N PRO A 319 -11.83 -4.19 3.71
CA PRO A 319 -12.87 -4.98 3.08
C PRO A 319 -12.27 -5.55 1.80
N SER A 320 -11.71 -6.74 1.88
CA SER A 320 -11.29 -7.44 0.69
C SER A 320 -12.55 -7.97 0.02
N GLY A 321 -12.98 -7.30 -1.02
CA GLY A 321 -14.00 -7.82 -1.90
C GLY A 321 -13.57 -9.10 -2.56
N ALA A 322 -12.28 -9.39 -2.63
CA ALA A 322 -11.76 -10.52 -3.32
C ALA A 322 -11.72 -11.76 -2.42
N VAL A 323 -12.14 -12.87 -3.00
CA VAL A 323 -11.81 -14.20 -2.51
C VAL A 323 -10.33 -14.42 -2.82
N HIS A 324 -9.47 -13.87 -2.00
CA HIS A 324 -8.02 -14.09 -2.12
C HIS A 324 -7.69 -15.49 -1.68
N THR A 325 -6.67 -16.08 -2.27
CA THR A 325 -6.04 -17.30 -1.75
C THR A 325 -5.56 -17.16 -0.29
N GLY A 326 -5.53 -15.92 0.23
CA GLY A 326 -5.18 -15.59 1.60
C GLY A 326 -6.31 -15.06 2.48
N SER A 327 -7.55 -14.87 1.97
CA SER A 327 -8.68 -14.29 2.72
C SER A 327 -9.84 -15.29 2.92
N MET A 328 -9.52 -16.56 3.07
CA MET A 328 -10.50 -17.62 3.22
C MET A 328 -11.43 -17.45 4.43
N PHE A 329 -11.02 -16.68 5.42
CA PHE A 329 -11.74 -16.45 6.67
C PHE A 329 -12.16 -14.98 6.84
N GLY A 330 -12.51 -14.32 5.73
CA GLY A 330 -13.05 -12.96 5.72
C GLY A 330 -12.01 -11.85 5.93
N ASP A 331 -12.52 -10.67 6.29
CA ASP A 331 -11.75 -9.44 6.38
C ASP A 331 -10.99 -9.34 7.71
N GLY A 332 -9.82 -9.94 7.76
CA GLY A 332 -8.98 -9.98 8.95
C GLY A 332 -7.48 -9.80 8.66
N ILE A 333 -6.71 -9.79 9.71
CA ILE A 333 -5.25 -9.84 9.67
C ILE A 333 -4.83 -11.28 9.98
N TYR A 334 -4.05 -11.87 9.09
CA TYR A 334 -3.69 -13.29 9.09
C TYR A 334 -2.27 -13.49 9.60
N PHE A 335 -2.15 -14.45 10.52
CA PHE A 335 -0.88 -14.84 11.12
C PHE A 335 -0.64 -16.35 11.03
N ALA A 336 0.62 -16.76 11.13
CA ALA A 336 1.05 -18.15 11.20
C ALA A 336 1.87 -18.42 12.46
N ASP A 337 1.76 -19.62 12.99
CA ASP A 337 2.65 -20.14 14.04
C ASP A 337 3.98 -20.67 13.48
N LYS A 338 4.03 -20.97 12.17
CA LYS A 338 5.22 -21.46 11.47
C LYS A 338 5.79 -20.41 10.52
N ALA A 339 7.07 -20.08 10.72
CA ALA A 339 7.79 -19.17 9.82
C ALA A 339 7.74 -19.61 8.36
N GLN A 340 7.86 -20.92 8.08
CA GLN A 340 7.82 -21.48 6.74
C GLN A 340 6.57 -21.06 5.95
N LYS A 341 5.39 -21.00 6.60
CA LYS A 341 4.17 -20.54 5.94
C LYS A 341 4.30 -19.07 5.54
N SER A 342 4.75 -18.22 6.46
CA SER A 342 4.90 -16.78 6.21
C SER A 342 5.99 -16.46 5.19
N ILE A 343 7.06 -17.26 5.10
CA ILE A 343 8.09 -17.16 4.06
C ILE A 343 7.47 -17.31 2.67
N GLY A 344 6.45 -18.14 2.51
CA GLY A 344 5.72 -18.31 1.24
C GLY A 344 5.09 -17.04 0.68
N TYR A 345 4.86 -16.02 1.51
CA TYR A 345 4.29 -14.72 1.13
C TYR A 345 5.35 -13.62 0.95
N THR A 346 6.62 -13.92 1.15
CA THR A 346 7.72 -12.96 1.01
C THR A 346 8.25 -12.88 -0.42
N SER A 347 9.07 -11.89 -0.70
CA SER A 347 9.78 -11.76 -1.97
C SER A 347 10.94 -12.73 -2.15
N LEU A 348 11.24 -13.58 -1.16
CA LEU A 348 12.37 -14.52 -1.22
C LEU A 348 12.22 -15.49 -2.40
N ARG A 349 13.33 -15.74 -3.09
CA ARG A 349 13.37 -16.66 -4.23
C ARG A 349 12.84 -18.05 -3.83
N GLY A 350 11.89 -18.56 -4.62
CA GLY A 350 11.24 -19.84 -4.38
C GLY A 350 10.09 -19.80 -3.37
N SER A 351 9.65 -18.62 -2.94
CA SER A 351 8.45 -18.48 -2.12
C SER A 351 7.22 -19.00 -2.86
N TYR A 352 6.39 -19.77 -2.17
CA TYR A 352 5.30 -20.52 -2.80
C TYR A 352 4.17 -19.60 -3.32
N TRP A 353 3.66 -18.73 -2.47
CA TRP A 353 2.50 -17.88 -2.80
C TRP A 353 2.88 -16.60 -3.54
N ALA A 354 3.99 -15.98 -3.15
CA ALA A 354 4.43 -14.73 -3.74
C ALA A 354 5.26 -14.90 -5.01
N HIS A 355 5.72 -16.13 -5.31
CA HIS A 355 6.62 -16.41 -6.44
C HIS A 355 7.81 -15.45 -6.47
N GLY A 356 8.41 -15.22 -5.29
CA GLY A 356 9.50 -14.26 -5.11
C GLY A 356 10.74 -14.62 -5.93
N GLY A 357 11.47 -13.60 -6.34
CA GLY A 357 12.71 -13.71 -7.11
C GLY A 357 13.92 -13.09 -6.42
N ASP A 358 13.74 -12.50 -5.24
CA ASP A 358 14.78 -11.78 -4.52
C ASP A 358 15.65 -12.74 -3.69
N ASN A 359 16.94 -12.39 -3.55
CA ASN A 359 17.87 -13.16 -2.71
C ASN A 359 17.74 -12.81 -1.21
N LYS A 360 16.99 -11.78 -0.89
CA LYS A 360 16.71 -11.26 0.44
C LYS A 360 15.24 -10.93 0.58
N ALA A 361 14.68 -11.22 1.76
CA ALA A 361 13.34 -10.82 2.12
C ALA A 361 13.25 -10.56 3.64
N PHE A 362 12.05 -10.24 4.11
CA PHE A 362 11.79 -9.95 5.51
C PHE A 362 10.56 -10.68 5.99
N LEU A 363 10.60 -11.10 7.26
CA LEU A 363 9.48 -11.60 8.03
C LEU A 363 9.27 -10.71 9.25
N ALA A 364 8.06 -10.59 9.73
CA ALA A 364 7.82 -9.93 11.00
C ALA A 364 7.18 -10.87 12.03
N LEU A 365 7.56 -10.67 13.28
CA LEU A 365 6.85 -11.16 14.45
C LEU A 365 5.98 -10.03 14.99
N PHE A 366 4.75 -10.39 15.30
CA PHE A 366 3.78 -9.50 15.93
C PHE A 366 3.38 -10.06 17.30
N ASP A 367 3.25 -9.18 18.29
CA ASP A 367 2.46 -9.47 19.48
C ASP A 367 0.99 -9.49 19.07
N VAL A 368 0.31 -10.60 19.34
CA VAL A 368 -1.08 -10.82 18.95
C VAL A 368 -1.91 -11.27 20.14
N HIS A 369 -3.04 -10.60 20.36
CA HIS A 369 -4.06 -11.01 21.33
C HIS A 369 -5.21 -11.71 20.61
N LEU A 370 -5.35 -13.00 20.82
CA LEU A 370 -6.38 -13.82 20.17
C LEU A 370 -7.69 -13.89 20.95
N GLY A 371 -7.65 -13.66 22.28
CA GLY A 371 -8.83 -13.78 23.13
C GLY A 371 -9.49 -15.16 23.01
N LYS A 372 -10.82 -15.17 22.98
CA LYS A 372 -11.61 -16.39 22.76
C LYS A 372 -11.66 -16.69 21.26
N GLN A 373 -11.12 -17.82 20.86
CA GLN A 373 -10.98 -18.21 19.47
C GLN A 373 -12.15 -19.10 18.99
N LYS A 374 -12.69 -18.78 17.79
CA LYS A 374 -13.54 -19.71 17.04
C LYS A 374 -12.64 -20.68 16.29
N GLU A 375 -12.69 -21.98 16.64
CA GLU A 375 -11.94 -23.00 15.93
C GLU A 375 -12.69 -23.45 14.69
N ILE A 376 -12.01 -23.47 13.53
CA ILE A 376 -12.55 -23.92 12.25
C ILE A 376 -11.59 -24.95 11.67
N LEU A 377 -12.08 -26.18 11.46
CA LEU A 377 -11.35 -27.27 10.85
C LEU A 377 -11.68 -27.39 9.36
N HIS A 378 -12.95 -27.21 9.00
CA HIS A 378 -13.44 -27.30 7.63
C HIS A 378 -13.95 -25.93 7.17
N HIS A 379 -13.49 -25.51 6.01
CA HIS A 379 -13.88 -24.25 5.37
C HIS A 379 -15.19 -24.43 4.60
N ASP A 380 -16.11 -23.51 4.77
CA ASP A 380 -17.30 -23.38 3.95
C ASP A 380 -17.52 -21.93 3.49
N SER A 381 -18.53 -21.68 2.68
CA SER A 381 -18.80 -20.36 2.11
C SER A 381 -19.08 -19.28 3.16
N SER A 382 -19.55 -19.64 4.37
CA SER A 382 -19.80 -18.70 5.45
C SER A 382 -18.52 -18.09 6.01
N CYS A 383 -17.38 -18.78 5.87
CA CYS A 383 -16.08 -18.34 6.33
C CYS A 383 -15.64 -17.03 5.64
N TYR A 384 -16.03 -16.82 4.39
CA TYR A 384 -15.71 -15.57 3.67
C TYR A 384 -16.38 -14.32 4.25
N SER A 385 -17.43 -14.49 5.03
CA SER A 385 -18.22 -13.41 5.64
C SER A 385 -17.78 -13.09 7.08
N LEU A 386 -16.75 -13.77 7.59
CA LEU A 386 -16.25 -13.54 8.94
C LEU A 386 -15.71 -12.11 9.09
N SER A 387 -16.06 -11.48 10.21
CA SER A 387 -15.69 -10.11 10.54
C SER A 387 -15.80 -9.91 12.06
N ASP A 388 -15.29 -8.81 12.59
CA ASP A 388 -15.44 -8.44 14.00
C ASP A 388 -16.90 -8.47 14.45
N LYS A 389 -17.81 -7.93 13.61
CA LYS A 389 -19.25 -7.89 13.89
C LYS A 389 -19.86 -9.29 14.00
N VAL A 390 -19.46 -10.22 13.13
CA VAL A 390 -19.98 -11.61 13.15
C VAL A 390 -19.44 -12.33 14.38
N LEU A 391 -18.16 -12.25 14.64
CA LEU A 391 -17.53 -12.94 15.77
C LEU A 391 -18.03 -12.44 17.12
N LYS A 392 -18.24 -11.14 17.29
CA LYS A 392 -18.81 -10.57 18.52
C LYS A 392 -20.19 -11.11 18.84
N LYS A 393 -21.05 -11.28 17.84
CA LYS A 393 -22.39 -11.87 18.04
C LYS A 393 -22.30 -13.32 18.52
N GLU A 394 -21.26 -14.05 18.12
CA GLU A 394 -21.02 -15.43 18.51
C GLU A 394 -20.19 -15.54 19.80
N GLY A 395 -19.71 -14.43 20.34
CA GLY A 395 -18.90 -14.37 21.56
C GLY A 395 -17.44 -14.75 21.38
N TYR A 396 -16.88 -14.53 20.19
CA TYR A 396 -15.48 -14.76 19.86
C TYR A 396 -14.72 -13.47 19.54
N ASP A 397 -13.39 -13.51 19.74
CA ASP A 397 -12.48 -12.38 19.47
C ASP A 397 -11.62 -12.60 18.20
N SER A 398 -11.44 -13.84 17.80
CA SER A 398 -10.57 -14.22 16.68
C SER A 398 -10.95 -15.60 16.12
N VAL A 399 -10.31 -15.97 15.03
CA VAL A 399 -10.45 -17.31 14.43
C VAL A 399 -9.14 -18.06 14.53
N PHE A 400 -9.23 -19.34 14.92
CA PHE A 400 -8.20 -20.34 14.76
C PHE A 400 -8.60 -21.32 13.67
N ALA A 401 -8.08 -21.11 12.46
CA ALA A 401 -8.27 -22.02 11.34
C ALA A 401 -7.19 -23.12 11.41
N LYS A 402 -7.64 -24.32 11.77
CA LYS A 402 -6.78 -25.45 12.11
C LYS A 402 -6.30 -26.17 10.85
N GLY A 403 -4.98 -26.39 10.78
CA GLY A 403 -4.38 -27.22 9.73
C GLY A 403 -4.68 -28.72 9.93
N GLY A 404 -4.49 -29.48 8.89
CA GLY A 404 -4.66 -30.95 8.89
C GLY A 404 -5.91 -31.47 8.20
N ALA A 405 -6.78 -30.56 7.74
CA ALA A 405 -7.92 -30.89 6.87
C ALA A 405 -7.86 -30.05 5.58
N ASP A 406 -8.65 -28.98 5.49
CA ASP A 406 -8.69 -28.10 4.30
C ASP A 406 -7.45 -27.19 4.20
N LEU A 407 -6.83 -26.88 5.33
CA LEU A 407 -5.58 -26.15 5.39
C LEU A 407 -4.39 -27.05 5.68
N ARG A 408 -3.27 -26.82 5.00
CA ARG A 408 -2.01 -27.51 5.31
C ARG A 408 -1.40 -27.07 6.64
N ASN A 409 -1.52 -25.80 6.99
CA ASN A 409 -0.97 -25.19 8.20
C ASN A 409 -2.04 -24.38 8.92
N ASN A 410 -1.85 -24.19 10.22
CA ASN A 410 -2.70 -23.33 11.03
C ASN A 410 -2.67 -21.87 10.52
N GLU A 411 -3.80 -21.19 10.68
CA GLU A 411 -3.93 -19.75 10.55
C GLU A 411 -4.62 -19.16 11.77
N TYR A 412 -4.15 -17.99 12.16
CA TYR A 412 -4.70 -17.20 13.26
C TYR A 412 -5.12 -15.85 12.71
N ILE A 413 -6.40 -15.52 12.84
CA ILE A 413 -6.96 -14.33 12.21
C ILE A 413 -7.59 -13.44 13.27
N VAL A 414 -7.15 -12.18 13.33
CA VAL A 414 -7.76 -11.14 14.16
C VAL A 414 -8.51 -10.15 13.28
N TYR A 415 -9.56 -9.55 13.81
CA TYR A 415 -10.49 -8.73 13.05
C TYR A 415 -10.54 -7.26 13.51
N ARG A 416 -9.62 -6.89 14.40
CA ARG A 416 -9.42 -5.50 14.85
C ARG A 416 -7.91 -5.19 14.84
N PRO A 417 -7.51 -4.05 14.25
CA PRO A 417 -6.08 -3.68 14.17
C PRO A 417 -5.40 -3.58 15.53
N GLU A 418 -6.14 -3.20 16.58
CA GLU A 418 -5.63 -3.09 17.95
C GLU A 418 -5.33 -4.43 18.62
N GLN A 419 -5.68 -5.57 18.00
CA GLN A 419 -5.34 -6.90 18.51
C GLN A 419 -3.91 -7.30 18.18
N CYS A 420 -3.15 -6.51 17.44
CA CYS A 420 -1.76 -6.81 17.12
C CYS A 420 -0.89 -5.56 17.05
N THR A 421 0.40 -5.76 17.27
CA THR A 421 1.43 -4.75 17.05
C THR A 421 2.74 -5.42 16.67
N VAL A 422 3.55 -4.77 15.84
CA VAL A 422 4.85 -5.30 15.43
C VAL A 422 5.78 -5.42 16.63
N SER A 423 6.55 -6.48 16.67
CA SER A 423 7.58 -6.74 17.69
C SER A 423 8.98 -6.76 17.08
N HIS A 424 9.18 -7.57 16.05
CA HIS A 424 10.47 -7.72 15.39
C HIS A 424 10.32 -7.84 13.87
N LEU A 425 11.30 -7.33 13.15
CA LEU A 425 11.51 -7.57 11.72
C LEU A 425 12.78 -8.39 11.55
N ILE A 426 12.68 -9.51 10.83
CA ILE A 426 13.74 -10.46 10.62
C ILE A 426 14.13 -10.45 9.14
N GLU A 427 15.37 -10.13 8.85
CA GLU A 427 15.97 -10.28 7.52
C GLU A 427 16.28 -11.76 7.28
N ILE A 428 15.87 -12.27 6.14
CA ILE A 428 16.10 -13.65 5.69
C ILE A 428 16.77 -13.68 4.30
N ALA A 429 17.66 -14.67 4.09
CA ALA A 429 18.33 -14.90 2.82
C ALA A 429 18.71 -16.38 2.63
#